data_c5f4e8f8c5633a5140829ed86e4f0140
#
_entry.id   c5f4e8f8c5633a5140829ed86e4f0140
#
_cell.length_a   1.000
_cell.length_b   1.000
_cell.length_c   1.000
_cell.angle_alpha   90.00
_cell.angle_beta   90.00
_cell.angle_gamma   90.00
#
_symmetry.space_group_name_H-M   'P 1'
#
loop_
_entity.id
_entity.type
_entity.pdbx_description
1 polymer ?
#
loop_
_entity_poly.entity_id
_entity_poly.type
_entity_poly.pdbx_seq_one_letter_code
_entity_poly.pdbx_strand_id
1 'polypeptide(L)'
;MNKRNVIIFSLVAVLCFVGVYFLYNGLKKEYKEKEVEKTTVTTTIIEEENPATEKTLFYPQDVIKAEDFVAYDIDGNEVKLSDCYGKPIVLNFWSTWCNHCKVELPLFEKAYKENPDITFIMINITAADDVKLVNELLEKNGYTFTVWLDADADATEKYSVSSIPATYFIDKDGNIVNHTVGEMDEETLEKRLEMIREK
;
A
#
# COMPACT_ATOMS: atom_id res chain seq x y z
N MET A 1 -37.72 -33.92 28.13
CA MET A 1 -36.25 -34.12 28.15
C MET A 1 -35.84 -34.51 29.57
N ASN A 2 -35.18 -35.64 29.75
CA ASN A 2 -34.92 -36.19 31.08
C ASN A 2 -33.84 -35.33 31.78
N LYS A 3 -34.03 -34.93 33.05
CA LYS A 3 -33.10 -34.06 33.83
C LYS A 3 -31.65 -34.54 33.76
N ARG A 4 -31.43 -35.86 33.67
CA ARG A 4 -30.11 -36.47 33.51
C ARG A 4 -29.43 -36.10 32.20
N ASN A 5 -30.17 -35.99 31.08
CA ASN A 5 -29.63 -35.63 29.78
C ASN A 5 -29.25 -34.13 29.71
N VAL A 6 -30.02 -33.27 30.38
CA VAL A 6 -29.70 -31.83 30.46
C VAL A 6 -28.37 -31.59 31.21
N ILE A 7 -28.17 -32.32 32.32
CA ILE A 7 -26.93 -32.23 33.09
C ILE A 7 -25.72 -32.70 32.25
N ILE A 8 -25.87 -33.81 31.51
CA ILE A 8 -24.80 -34.33 30.63
C ILE A 8 -24.46 -33.35 29.53
N PHE A 9 -25.46 -32.74 28.87
CA PHE A 9 -25.22 -31.72 27.84
C PHE A 9 -24.53 -30.49 28.41
N SER A 10 -24.91 -30.02 29.59
CA SER A 10 -24.25 -28.90 30.25
C SER A 10 -22.79 -29.20 30.60
N LEU A 11 -22.49 -30.39 31.09
CA LEU A 11 -21.11 -30.79 31.40
C LEU A 11 -20.23 -30.90 30.13
N VAL A 12 -20.77 -31.45 29.04
CA VAL A 12 -20.06 -31.54 27.76
C VAL A 12 -19.80 -30.14 27.20
N ALA A 13 -20.77 -29.23 27.26
CA ALA A 13 -20.59 -27.86 26.83
C ALA A 13 -19.47 -27.13 27.61
N VAL A 14 -19.45 -27.29 28.94
CA VAL A 14 -18.39 -26.70 29.78
C VAL A 14 -17.02 -27.27 29.43
N LEU A 15 -16.91 -28.58 29.21
CA LEU A 15 -15.63 -29.20 28.79
C LEU A 15 -15.16 -28.69 27.42
N CYS A 16 -16.08 -28.49 26.49
CA CYS A 16 -15.74 -27.91 25.18
C CYS A 16 -15.23 -26.48 25.33
N PHE A 17 -15.86 -25.62 26.13
CA PHE A 17 -15.40 -24.25 26.38
C PHE A 17 -14.02 -24.23 27.05
N VAL A 18 -13.78 -25.09 28.02
CA VAL A 18 -12.46 -25.21 28.66
C VAL A 18 -11.40 -25.68 27.66
N GLY A 19 -11.72 -26.65 26.80
CA GLY A 19 -10.81 -27.11 25.74
C GLY A 19 -10.45 -26.02 24.74
N VAL A 20 -11.46 -25.26 24.27
CA VAL A 20 -11.24 -24.10 23.36
C VAL A 20 -10.41 -23.02 24.04
N TYR A 21 -10.64 -22.75 25.31
CA TYR A 21 -9.84 -21.76 26.08
C TYR A 21 -8.37 -22.16 26.18
N PHE A 22 -8.06 -23.43 26.45
CA PHE A 22 -6.68 -23.93 26.52
C PHE A 22 -6.00 -23.93 25.13
N LEU A 23 -6.72 -24.31 24.07
CA LEU A 23 -6.22 -24.24 22.70
C LEU A 23 -5.92 -22.79 22.29
N TYR A 24 -6.83 -21.86 22.58
CA TYR A 24 -6.63 -20.44 22.31
C TYR A 24 -5.41 -19.87 23.02
N ASN A 25 -5.24 -20.18 24.31
CA ASN A 25 -4.08 -19.71 25.08
C ASN A 25 -2.76 -20.38 24.63
N GLY A 26 -2.79 -21.64 24.21
CA GLY A 26 -1.64 -22.33 23.64
C GLY A 26 -1.20 -21.69 22.33
N LEU A 27 -2.12 -21.46 21.41
CA LEU A 27 -1.84 -20.78 20.13
C LEU A 27 -1.36 -19.35 20.32
N LYS A 28 -1.93 -18.61 21.27
CA LYS A 28 -1.52 -17.24 21.59
C LYS A 28 -0.10 -17.18 22.14
N LYS A 29 0.34 -18.18 22.91
CA LYS A 29 1.71 -18.28 23.43
C LYS A 29 2.70 -18.56 22.30
N GLU A 30 2.38 -19.51 21.41
CA GLU A 30 3.20 -19.86 20.25
C GLU A 30 3.32 -18.68 19.25
N TYR A 31 2.25 -17.90 19.07
CA TYR A 31 2.27 -16.70 18.23
C TYR A 31 3.17 -15.61 18.81
N LYS A 32 3.14 -15.38 20.13
CA LYS A 32 4.04 -14.44 20.81
C LYS A 32 5.51 -14.87 20.76
N GLU A 33 5.81 -16.15 20.89
CA GLU A 33 7.19 -16.65 20.80
C GLU A 33 7.77 -16.49 19.39
N LYS A 34 6.96 -16.68 18.34
CA LYS A 34 7.38 -16.45 16.93
C LYS A 34 7.58 -14.97 16.59
N GLU A 35 6.84 -14.07 17.23
CA GLU A 35 7.02 -12.62 17.07
C GLU A 35 8.29 -12.11 17.75
N VAL A 36 8.67 -12.69 18.90
CA VAL A 36 9.89 -12.34 19.63
C VAL A 36 11.14 -12.89 18.93
N GLU A 37 11.08 -14.05 18.28
CA GLU A 37 12.21 -14.63 17.56
C GLU A 37 12.52 -13.89 16.24
N LYS A 38 11.53 -13.21 15.65
CA LYS A 38 11.72 -12.33 14.48
C LYS A 38 12.34 -10.97 14.81
N THR A 39 12.39 -10.59 16.10
CA THR A 39 12.87 -9.26 16.55
C THR A 39 14.29 -9.30 17.13
N THR A 40 14.97 -10.47 17.10
CA THR A 40 16.38 -10.54 17.53
C THR A 40 17.31 -10.35 16.34
N VAL A 41 17.29 -9.16 15.74
CA VAL A 41 18.37 -8.67 14.88
C VAL A 41 19.41 -8.01 15.77
N THR A 42 20.63 -8.50 15.66
CA THR A 42 21.81 -8.12 16.41
C THR A 42 22.00 -6.60 16.46
N THR A 43 21.76 -6.00 17.62
CA THR A 43 22.09 -4.60 17.89
C THR A 43 23.57 -4.49 18.18
N THR A 44 24.36 -4.05 17.21
CA THR A 44 25.75 -3.62 17.44
C THR A 44 25.71 -2.16 17.90
N ILE A 45 25.91 -1.94 19.19
CA ILE A 45 26.02 -0.60 19.78
C ILE A 45 27.42 -0.08 19.50
N ILE A 46 27.54 0.97 18.69
CA ILE A 46 28.75 1.80 18.61
C ILE A 46 28.47 3.02 19.50
N GLU A 47 29.12 3.05 20.68
CA GLU A 47 29.09 4.21 21.57
C GLU A 47 30.09 5.24 21.06
N GLU A 48 29.63 6.37 20.50
CA GLU A 48 30.38 7.61 20.43
C GLU A 48 29.78 8.60 21.44
N GLU A 49 30.59 8.93 22.45
CA GLU A 49 30.25 9.95 23.47
C GLU A 49 30.30 11.36 22.87
N ASN A 50 29.13 11.98 22.72
CA ASN A 50 29.01 13.45 22.63
C ASN A 50 27.72 13.91 23.36
N PRO A 51 27.83 14.72 24.45
CA PRO A 51 26.72 14.98 25.36
C PRO A 51 25.90 16.20 24.94
N ALA A 52 25.32 16.24 23.75
CA ALA A 52 24.31 17.25 23.37
C ALA A 52 23.60 16.93 22.04
N THR A 53 23.17 15.68 21.81
CA THR A 53 22.35 15.41 20.63
C THR A 53 21.28 14.38 20.98
N GLU A 54 20.06 14.76 20.69
CA GLU A 54 18.87 13.92 20.69
C GLU A 54 19.21 12.55 20.10
N LYS A 55 19.00 11.49 20.89
CA LYS A 55 19.33 10.11 20.53
C LYS A 55 18.42 9.65 19.40
N THR A 56 18.75 10.01 18.19
CA THR A 56 18.07 9.48 17.01
C THR A 56 18.46 8.01 16.89
N LEU A 57 17.58 7.12 17.32
CA LEU A 57 17.69 5.69 17.04
C LEU A 57 17.65 5.51 15.52
N PHE A 58 18.82 5.33 14.92
CA PHE A 58 18.94 4.97 13.51
C PHE A 58 18.52 3.49 13.38
N TYR A 59 17.24 3.26 13.12
CA TYR A 59 16.80 1.99 12.58
C TYR A 59 17.28 1.96 11.13
N PRO A 60 18.04 0.91 10.69
CA PRO A 60 18.21 0.68 9.26
C PRO A 60 16.80 0.58 8.69
N GLN A 61 16.38 1.57 7.92
CA GLN A 61 15.11 1.51 7.21
C GLN A 61 15.29 0.37 6.21
N ASP A 62 14.62 -0.75 6.43
CA ASP A 62 14.50 -1.79 5.43
C ASP A 62 13.96 -1.11 4.17
N VAL A 63 14.80 -1.07 3.13
CA VAL A 63 14.42 -0.47 1.86
C VAL A 63 13.32 -1.33 1.27
N ILE A 64 12.10 -0.80 1.25
CA ILE A 64 10.95 -1.50 0.69
C ILE A 64 11.01 -1.34 -0.83
N LYS A 65 11.25 -2.43 -1.54
CA LYS A 65 11.19 -2.45 -3.01
C LYS A 65 9.74 -2.39 -3.48
N ALA A 66 9.50 -1.59 -4.51
CA ALA A 66 8.27 -1.62 -5.26
C ALA A 66 8.12 -3.00 -5.93
N GLU A 67 7.02 -3.68 -5.63
CA GLU A 67 6.74 -4.99 -6.20
C GLU A 67 6.31 -4.81 -7.67
N ASP A 68 6.92 -5.57 -8.58
CA ASP A 68 6.58 -5.51 -9.99
C ASP A 68 5.20 -6.14 -10.25
N PHE A 69 4.43 -5.53 -11.14
CA PHE A 69 3.11 -5.99 -11.52
C PHE A 69 2.85 -5.81 -13.02
N VAL A 70 1.84 -6.50 -13.50
CA VAL A 70 1.32 -6.39 -14.86
C VAL A 70 0.00 -5.63 -14.83
N ALA A 71 -0.14 -4.67 -15.74
CA ALA A 71 -1.39 -3.96 -16.01
C ALA A 71 -1.53 -3.76 -17.53
N TYR A 72 -2.53 -3.02 -17.97
CA TYR A 72 -2.75 -2.71 -19.37
C TYR A 72 -2.79 -1.20 -19.59
N ASP A 73 -2.21 -0.75 -20.70
CA ASP A 73 -2.41 0.66 -21.12
C ASP A 73 -3.85 0.87 -21.63
N ILE A 74 -4.17 2.11 -22.00
CA ILE A 74 -5.50 2.47 -22.48
C ILE A 74 -5.85 1.80 -23.83
N ASP A 75 -4.84 1.38 -24.59
CA ASP A 75 -4.97 0.67 -25.87
C ASP A 75 -5.05 -0.86 -25.68
N GLY A 76 -4.91 -1.34 -24.43
CA GLY A 76 -4.98 -2.77 -24.08
C GLY A 76 -3.66 -3.52 -24.22
N ASN A 77 -2.53 -2.84 -24.36
CA ASN A 77 -1.21 -3.48 -24.36
C ASN A 77 -0.75 -3.75 -22.92
N GLU A 78 -0.12 -4.89 -22.70
CA GLU A 78 0.48 -5.26 -21.44
C GLU A 78 1.65 -4.31 -21.10
N VAL A 79 1.68 -3.82 -19.86
CA VAL A 79 2.72 -2.93 -19.31
C VAL A 79 3.16 -3.43 -17.95
N LYS A 80 4.41 -3.13 -17.57
CA LYS A 80 4.99 -3.52 -16.27
C LYS A 80 5.60 -2.34 -15.56
N LEU A 81 5.50 -2.32 -14.23
CA LEU A 81 6.10 -1.26 -13.44
C LEU A 81 7.63 -1.22 -13.64
N SER A 82 8.27 -2.39 -13.74
CA SER A 82 9.72 -2.50 -13.97
C SER A 82 10.20 -1.83 -15.24
N ASP A 83 9.36 -1.67 -16.26
CA ASP A 83 9.70 -0.98 -17.51
C ASP A 83 9.88 0.54 -17.33
N CYS A 84 9.40 1.07 -16.18
CA CYS A 84 9.47 2.50 -15.84
C CYS A 84 10.65 2.86 -14.92
N TYR A 85 11.44 1.90 -14.46
CA TYR A 85 12.57 2.18 -13.58
C TYR A 85 13.66 3.02 -14.27
N GLY A 86 14.47 3.72 -13.46
CA GLY A 86 15.47 4.67 -13.94
C GLY A 86 15.03 6.14 -13.84
N LYS A 87 13.73 6.36 -13.56
CA LYS A 87 13.16 7.65 -13.16
C LYS A 87 12.35 7.48 -11.89
N PRO A 88 12.19 8.54 -11.08
CA PRO A 88 11.21 8.52 -9.99
C PRO A 88 9.80 8.26 -10.52
N ILE A 89 8.99 7.54 -9.74
CA ILE A 89 7.62 7.17 -10.13
C ILE A 89 6.64 7.61 -9.06
N VAL A 90 5.53 8.22 -9.49
CA VAL A 90 4.32 8.40 -8.70
C VAL A 90 3.29 7.39 -9.20
N LEU A 91 2.89 6.47 -8.33
CA LEU A 91 1.93 5.42 -8.62
C LEU A 91 0.66 5.69 -7.79
N ASN A 92 -0.43 6.12 -8.43
CA ASN A 92 -1.69 6.45 -7.78
C ASN A 92 -2.79 5.47 -8.16
N PHE A 93 -3.46 4.88 -7.16
CA PHE A 93 -4.60 3.98 -7.33
C PHE A 93 -5.92 4.75 -7.18
N TRP A 94 -6.80 4.63 -8.16
CA TRP A 94 -8.05 5.37 -8.23
C TRP A 94 -9.16 4.61 -8.96
N SER A 95 -10.40 5.14 -8.90
CA SER A 95 -11.55 4.65 -9.68
C SER A 95 -12.52 5.78 -10.00
N THR A 96 -13.35 5.60 -11.03
CA THR A 96 -14.33 6.61 -11.49
C THR A 96 -15.44 6.85 -10.46
N TRP A 97 -15.78 5.89 -9.63
CA TRP A 97 -16.77 5.99 -8.57
C TRP A 97 -16.23 6.62 -7.27
N CYS A 98 -14.90 6.78 -7.15
CA CYS A 98 -14.26 7.34 -5.97
C CYS A 98 -14.31 8.88 -5.99
N ASN A 99 -15.08 9.49 -5.10
CA ASN A 99 -15.22 10.94 -5.06
C ASN A 99 -13.93 11.65 -4.62
N HIS A 100 -13.24 11.15 -3.60
CA HIS A 100 -11.96 11.68 -3.13
C HIS A 100 -10.88 11.59 -4.21
N CYS A 101 -10.85 10.53 -4.99
CA CYS A 101 -9.93 10.40 -6.12
C CYS A 101 -10.18 11.51 -7.15
N LYS A 102 -11.46 11.78 -7.51
CA LYS A 102 -11.80 12.83 -8.47
C LYS A 102 -11.43 14.24 -8.02
N VAL A 103 -11.32 14.48 -6.72
CA VAL A 103 -10.89 15.77 -6.16
C VAL A 103 -9.40 15.99 -6.41
N GLU A 104 -8.56 14.94 -6.32
CA GLU A 104 -7.11 15.08 -6.49
C GLU A 104 -6.60 14.90 -7.93
N LEU A 105 -7.40 14.27 -8.85
CA LEU A 105 -6.95 14.07 -10.24
C LEU A 105 -6.50 15.37 -10.96
N PRO A 106 -7.15 16.55 -10.79
CA PRO A 106 -6.66 17.80 -11.35
C PRO A 106 -5.26 18.20 -10.83
N LEU A 107 -4.96 17.88 -9.57
CA LEU A 107 -3.67 18.14 -8.96
C LEU A 107 -2.58 17.26 -9.59
N PHE A 108 -2.87 15.97 -9.81
CA PHE A 108 -1.96 15.06 -10.51
C PHE A 108 -1.74 15.47 -11.97
N GLU A 109 -2.77 15.95 -12.66
CA GLU A 109 -2.61 16.46 -14.03
C GLU A 109 -1.67 17.68 -14.08
N LYS A 110 -1.81 18.59 -13.12
CA LYS A 110 -0.89 19.73 -12.99
C LYS A 110 0.52 19.25 -12.72
N ALA A 111 0.70 18.41 -11.70
CA ALA A 111 2.00 17.88 -11.31
C ALA A 111 2.66 17.08 -12.44
N TYR A 112 1.93 16.27 -13.17
CA TYR A 112 2.41 15.55 -14.35
C TYR A 112 3.01 16.47 -15.41
N LYS A 113 2.34 17.59 -15.73
CA LYS A 113 2.80 18.56 -16.72
C LYS A 113 4.02 19.34 -16.26
N GLU A 114 4.10 19.66 -14.97
CA GLU A 114 5.16 20.46 -14.39
C GLU A 114 6.45 19.64 -14.07
N ASN A 115 6.36 18.30 -14.02
CA ASN A 115 7.45 17.42 -13.59
C ASN A 115 7.77 16.33 -14.64
N PRO A 116 8.32 16.69 -15.83
CA PRO A 116 8.60 15.71 -16.90
C PRO A 116 9.74 14.73 -16.57
N ASP A 117 10.47 14.97 -15.50
CA ASP A 117 11.51 14.11 -14.95
C ASP A 117 10.95 12.97 -14.09
N ILE A 118 9.67 13.03 -13.70
CA ILE A 118 8.97 12.02 -12.90
C ILE A 118 7.96 11.29 -13.78
N THR A 119 7.88 9.98 -13.63
CA THR A 119 6.86 9.13 -14.28
C THR A 119 5.60 9.09 -13.40
N PHE A 120 4.48 9.57 -13.90
CA PHE A 120 3.19 9.46 -13.23
C PHE A 120 2.40 8.31 -13.85
N ILE A 121 1.99 7.35 -13.03
CA ILE A 121 1.19 6.19 -13.44
C ILE A 121 -0.09 6.20 -12.59
N MET A 122 -1.21 6.51 -13.25
CA MET A 122 -2.52 6.54 -12.63
C MET A 122 -3.21 5.18 -12.84
N ILE A 123 -3.12 4.29 -11.85
CA ILE A 123 -3.70 2.95 -11.90
C ILE A 123 -5.20 3.02 -11.64
N ASN A 124 -6.00 2.76 -12.66
CA ASN A 124 -7.43 2.55 -12.47
C ASN A 124 -7.67 1.10 -12.01
N ILE A 125 -8.37 0.90 -10.89
CA ILE A 125 -8.77 -0.43 -10.38
C ILE A 125 -9.91 -0.96 -11.27
N THR A 126 -9.57 -1.34 -12.50
CA THR A 126 -10.52 -1.72 -13.55
C THR A 126 -11.24 -3.02 -13.25
N ALA A 127 -10.67 -3.89 -12.43
CA ALA A 127 -11.37 -5.07 -11.88
C ALA A 127 -12.68 -4.71 -11.14
N ALA A 128 -12.80 -3.45 -10.67
CA ALA A 128 -13.98 -2.91 -9.98
C ALA A 128 -14.53 -1.63 -10.61
N ASP A 129 -14.15 -1.33 -11.88
CA ASP A 129 -14.56 -0.11 -12.62
C ASP A 129 -14.86 -0.44 -14.07
N ASP A 130 -15.36 0.52 -14.85
CA ASP A 130 -15.69 0.38 -16.27
C ASP A 130 -14.74 1.24 -17.12
N VAL A 131 -14.01 0.62 -18.02
CA VAL A 131 -13.07 1.27 -18.96
C VAL A 131 -13.75 2.39 -19.76
N LYS A 132 -15.01 2.22 -20.13
CA LYS A 132 -15.76 3.27 -20.81
C LYS A 132 -15.93 4.51 -19.95
N LEU A 133 -16.25 4.33 -18.66
CA LEU A 133 -16.38 5.45 -17.71
C LEU A 133 -15.02 6.11 -17.45
N VAL A 134 -13.93 5.33 -17.43
CA VAL A 134 -12.56 5.84 -17.34
C VAL A 134 -12.29 6.78 -18.51
N ASN A 135 -12.51 6.32 -19.76
CA ASN A 135 -12.28 7.12 -20.96
C ASN A 135 -13.12 8.39 -20.98
N GLU A 136 -14.43 8.27 -20.69
CA GLU A 136 -15.34 9.42 -20.62
C GLU A 136 -14.86 10.46 -19.59
N LEU A 137 -14.33 10.01 -18.44
CA LEU A 137 -13.81 10.91 -17.41
C LEU A 137 -12.54 11.62 -17.87
N LEU A 138 -11.59 10.89 -18.49
CA LEU A 138 -10.35 11.46 -19.01
C LEU A 138 -10.62 12.50 -20.08
N GLU A 139 -11.43 12.16 -21.08
CA GLU A 139 -11.82 13.07 -22.18
C GLU A 139 -12.54 14.33 -21.67
N LYS A 140 -13.55 14.15 -20.81
CA LYS A 140 -14.35 15.24 -20.27
C LYS A 140 -13.52 16.28 -19.52
N ASN A 141 -12.47 15.84 -18.79
CA ASN A 141 -11.64 16.73 -17.99
C ASN A 141 -10.35 17.13 -18.69
N GLY A 142 -10.02 16.56 -19.85
CA GLY A 142 -8.80 16.82 -20.61
C GLY A 142 -7.55 16.34 -19.88
N TYR A 143 -7.65 15.22 -19.15
CA TYR A 143 -6.49 14.62 -18.48
C TYR A 143 -5.56 13.93 -19.49
N THR A 144 -4.25 14.15 -19.31
CA THR A 144 -3.21 13.68 -20.23
C THR A 144 -2.13 12.82 -19.55
N PHE A 145 -2.22 12.63 -18.24
CA PHE A 145 -1.33 11.73 -17.52
C PHE A 145 -1.49 10.28 -17.98
N THR A 146 -0.47 9.45 -17.75
CA THR A 146 -0.51 8.04 -18.11
C THR A 146 -1.49 7.27 -17.22
N VAL A 147 -2.44 6.56 -17.84
CA VAL A 147 -3.38 5.68 -17.15
C VAL A 147 -3.07 4.24 -17.50
N TRP A 148 -3.00 3.40 -16.46
CA TRP A 148 -2.96 1.95 -16.60
C TRP A 148 -4.20 1.32 -15.98
N LEU A 149 -4.65 0.25 -16.59
CA LEU A 149 -5.88 -0.48 -16.25
C LEU A 149 -5.49 -1.77 -15.51
N ASP A 150 -5.82 -1.85 -14.23
CA ASP A 150 -5.59 -3.03 -13.38
C ASP A 150 -6.80 -3.97 -13.47
N ALA A 151 -6.97 -4.58 -14.66
CA ALA A 151 -8.12 -5.42 -14.96
C ALA A 151 -8.10 -6.75 -14.19
N ASP A 152 -6.92 -7.28 -13.95
CA ASP A 152 -6.69 -8.55 -13.27
C ASP A 152 -6.44 -8.38 -11.75
N ALA A 153 -6.50 -7.14 -11.24
CA ALA A 153 -6.22 -6.76 -9.86
C ALA A 153 -4.77 -7.08 -9.39
N ASP A 154 -3.83 -7.33 -10.30
CA ASP A 154 -2.45 -7.71 -9.96
C ASP A 154 -1.73 -6.60 -9.19
N ALA A 155 -1.85 -5.34 -9.63
CA ALA A 155 -1.30 -4.20 -8.94
C ALA A 155 -1.98 -3.97 -7.57
N THR A 156 -3.31 -4.00 -7.55
CA THR A 156 -4.13 -3.80 -6.34
C THR A 156 -3.78 -4.82 -5.25
N GLU A 157 -3.62 -6.10 -5.61
CA GLU A 157 -3.28 -7.17 -4.68
C GLU A 157 -1.84 -7.04 -4.16
N LYS A 158 -0.85 -6.84 -5.03
CA LYS A 158 0.58 -6.71 -4.67
C LYS A 158 0.84 -5.52 -3.74
N TYR A 159 0.16 -4.41 -3.98
CA TYR A 159 0.27 -3.22 -3.15
C TYR A 159 -0.71 -3.22 -1.96
N SER A 160 -1.49 -4.31 -1.79
CA SER A 160 -2.48 -4.47 -0.70
C SER A 160 -3.41 -3.26 -0.57
N VAL A 161 -3.86 -2.70 -1.70
CA VAL A 161 -4.69 -1.49 -1.73
C VAL A 161 -6.09 -1.80 -1.23
N SER A 162 -6.39 -1.40 -0.01
CA SER A 162 -7.69 -1.61 0.65
C SER A 162 -8.59 -0.37 0.69
N SER A 163 -8.01 0.80 0.39
CA SER A 163 -8.71 2.09 0.36
C SER A 163 -8.09 2.98 -0.72
N ILE A 164 -8.91 3.76 -1.41
CA ILE A 164 -8.51 4.72 -2.43
C ILE A 164 -9.04 6.14 -2.13
N PRO A 165 -8.29 7.17 -2.59
CA PRO A 165 -7.04 7.08 -3.34
C PRO A 165 -5.88 6.55 -2.48
N ALA A 166 -4.91 5.87 -3.13
CA ALA A 166 -3.67 5.47 -2.50
C ALA A 166 -2.51 5.78 -3.44
N THR A 167 -1.49 6.48 -2.94
CA THR A 167 -0.37 6.95 -3.76
C THR A 167 0.94 6.47 -3.19
N TYR A 168 1.77 5.85 -4.01
CA TYR A 168 3.12 5.41 -3.70
C TYR A 168 4.13 6.28 -4.44
N PHE A 169 5.17 6.68 -3.72
CA PHE A 169 6.27 7.49 -4.20
C PHE A 169 7.52 6.63 -4.25
N ILE A 170 8.02 6.37 -5.47
CA ILE A 170 9.07 5.39 -5.75
C ILE A 170 10.27 6.15 -6.34
N ASP A 171 11.48 5.90 -5.83
CA ASP A 171 12.70 6.48 -6.36
C ASP A 171 13.12 5.81 -7.68
N LYS A 172 14.16 6.37 -8.34
CA LYS A 172 14.69 5.86 -9.61
C LYS A 172 15.22 4.42 -9.54
N ASP A 173 15.56 3.96 -8.33
CA ASP A 173 16.09 2.61 -8.07
C ASP A 173 14.98 1.60 -7.73
N GLY A 174 13.70 2.03 -7.76
CA GLY A 174 12.52 1.21 -7.48
C GLY A 174 12.27 1.00 -5.98
N ASN A 175 12.71 1.90 -5.12
CA ASN A 175 12.41 1.83 -3.69
C ASN A 175 11.18 2.70 -3.37
N ILE A 176 10.25 2.18 -2.58
CA ILE A 176 9.15 2.96 -2.04
C ILE A 176 9.71 3.88 -0.96
N VAL A 177 9.75 5.17 -1.25
CA VAL A 177 10.23 6.21 -0.34
C VAL A 177 9.14 6.65 0.62
N ASN A 178 7.91 6.70 0.10
CA ASN A 178 6.72 7.10 0.88
C ASN A 178 5.44 6.55 0.26
N HIS A 179 4.37 6.49 1.05
CA HIS A 179 3.02 6.26 0.53
C HIS A 179 2.00 7.09 1.33
N THR A 180 0.86 7.37 0.71
CA THR A 180 -0.25 8.11 1.32
C THR A 180 -1.56 7.41 0.96
N VAL A 181 -2.45 7.24 1.94
CA VAL A 181 -3.82 6.77 1.73
C VAL A 181 -4.78 7.93 2.02
N GLY A 182 -5.71 8.17 1.12
CA GLY A 182 -6.58 9.35 1.14
C GLY A 182 -6.07 10.45 0.21
N GLU A 183 -6.93 11.46 -0.01
CA GLU A 183 -6.60 12.61 -0.87
C GLU A 183 -5.46 13.44 -0.27
N MET A 184 -4.64 14.03 -1.14
CA MET A 184 -3.55 14.93 -0.79
C MET A 184 -3.85 16.34 -1.30
N ASP A 185 -3.31 17.35 -0.58
CA ASP A 185 -3.20 18.70 -1.06
C ASP A 185 -1.90 18.92 -1.88
N GLU A 186 -1.82 20.07 -2.52
CA GLU A 186 -0.69 20.43 -3.38
C GLU A 186 0.63 20.46 -2.62
N GLU A 187 0.66 21.05 -1.42
CA GLU A 187 1.85 21.14 -0.57
C GLU A 187 2.41 19.75 -0.22
N THR A 188 1.51 18.84 0.15
CA THR A 188 1.86 17.46 0.46
C THR A 188 2.42 16.74 -0.75
N LEU A 189 1.78 16.88 -1.94
CA LEU A 189 2.25 16.27 -3.16
C LEU A 189 3.65 16.78 -3.54
N GLU A 190 3.85 18.10 -3.57
CA GLU A 190 5.14 18.72 -3.90
C GLU A 190 6.27 18.21 -2.99
N LYS A 191 6.03 18.19 -1.68
CA LYS A 191 7.01 17.66 -0.71
C LYS A 191 7.36 16.18 -0.99
N ARG A 192 6.40 15.36 -1.41
CA ARG A 192 6.64 13.95 -1.74
C ARG A 192 7.42 13.79 -3.04
N LEU A 193 7.16 14.65 -4.05
CA LEU A 193 7.92 14.67 -5.30
C LEU A 193 9.40 15.01 -5.05
N GLU A 194 9.69 15.96 -4.16
CA GLU A 194 11.08 16.28 -3.78
C GLU A 194 11.77 15.06 -3.14
N MET A 195 11.10 14.34 -2.25
CA MET A 195 11.69 13.17 -1.57
C MET A 195 12.15 12.07 -2.52
N ILE A 196 11.49 11.87 -3.66
CA ILE A 196 11.86 10.83 -4.65
C ILE A 196 12.92 11.28 -5.64
N ARG A 197 13.17 12.61 -5.76
CA ARG A 197 14.24 13.17 -6.58
C ARG A 197 15.61 13.11 -5.91
N GLU A 198 15.64 13.31 -4.59
CA GLU A 198 16.86 13.38 -3.81
C GLU A 198 17.55 12.02 -3.61
N LYS A 199 16.88 10.95 -3.98
CA LYS A 199 17.34 9.57 -3.86
C LYS A 199 17.61 8.94 -5.21
#